data_a94b1b6127dc46428f04029b7c5e9c3d
#
_entry.id   a94b1b6127dc46428f04029b7c5e9c3d
#
_cell.length_a   1.000
_cell.length_b   1.000
_cell.length_c   1.000
_cell.angle_alpha   90.00
_cell.angle_beta   90.00
_cell.angle_gamma   90.00
#
_symmetry.space_group_name_H-M   'P 1'
#
loop_
_entity.id
_entity.type
_entity.pdbx_description
1 polymer ?
#
loop_
_entity_poly.entity_id
_entity_poly.type
_entity_poly.pdbx_seq_one_letter_code
_entity_poly.pdbx_strand_id
1 'polypeptide(L)'
;MMKFASETTKPFVDDYLLSQEVRDAVTHNYIHIHDKDYYPTKSLTCVQHPLDVILKHGFTAGHGSSRPAKRIETAAVLACISLETCQNEMHGGQAIPAFDFYLAPYVRMSYQEEVKNLEKLTGEDLSDLYNIDIDDYLVKDLTGLEGKERLEQHAINKTVNRVHQAMEAFIHNMNTIHSRGGNQVVFSSINYGTDTSAEGRCIMREILLSTYEGVGNGETAIFPIQIWKKKRGVNYLKEDRNYDLYQLACKVTARRFFPNFLNLDATFNQNEKWRADDPERYKWEIATMGCRTRVFEDRWGEKTSIARGNLSFSTINIVKLAIECMGIENKQQRIDMFFAKLDNILDITAKQLD
;
A
#
# COMPACT_ATOMS: atom_id res chain seq x y z
N MET A 1 6.21 8.88 -27.49
CA MET A 1 5.37 7.76 -27.95
C MET A 1 4.21 7.49 -26.99
N MET A 2 4.42 7.17 -25.69
CA MET A 2 3.33 6.83 -24.75
C MET A 2 2.27 7.91 -24.61
N LYS A 3 2.65 9.20 -24.49
CA LYS A 3 1.68 10.31 -24.43
C LYS A 3 0.86 10.43 -25.72
N PHE A 4 1.48 10.22 -26.87
CA PHE A 4 0.78 10.22 -28.16
C PHE A 4 -0.25 9.09 -28.22
N ALA A 5 0.13 7.87 -27.83
CA ALA A 5 -0.80 6.73 -27.76
C ALA A 5 -1.99 7.02 -26.84
N SER A 6 -1.73 7.55 -25.62
CA SER A 6 -2.77 7.95 -24.67
C SER A 6 -3.75 8.96 -25.28
N GLU A 7 -3.23 10.06 -25.86
CA GLU A 7 -4.08 11.11 -26.43
C GLU A 7 -4.84 10.69 -27.69
N THR A 8 -4.35 9.70 -28.44
CA THR A 8 -5.08 9.16 -29.61
C THR A 8 -6.11 8.11 -29.21
N THR A 9 -5.90 7.39 -28.12
CA THR A 9 -6.85 6.38 -27.65
C THR A 9 -8.11 7.01 -27.07
N LYS A 10 -8.02 8.16 -26.39
CA LYS A 10 -9.20 8.83 -25.80
C LYS A 10 -10.31 9.14 -26.80
N PRO A 11 -10.05 9.81 -27.95
CA PRO A 11 -11.06 10.00 -29.00
C PRO A 11 -11.59 8.67 -29.56
N PHE A 12 -10.73 7.67 -29.73
CA PHE A 12 -11.16 6.36 -30.19
C PHE A 12 -12.20 5.75 -29.23
N VAL A 13 -11.98 5.85 -27.93
CA VAL A 13 -12.96 5.40 -26.94
C VAL A 13 -14.28 6.15 -27.10
N ASP A 14 -14.23 7.48 -27.18
CA ASP A 14 -15.43 8.30 -27.34
C ASP A 14 -16.21 7.95 -28.61
N ASP A 15 -15.52 7.73 -29.73
CA ASP A 15 -16.17 7.56 -31.03
C ASP A 15 -16.65 6.14 -31.31
N TYR A 16 -15.97 5.14 -30.77
CA TYR A 16 -16.18 3.75 -31.17
C TYR A 16 -16.62 2.80 -30.03
N LEU A 17 -16.35 3.15 -28.76
CA LEU A 17 -16.62 2.26 -27.65
C LEU A 17 -17.75 2.72 -26.74
N LEU A 18 -17.94 4.02 -26.56
CA LEU A 18 -19.01 4.55 -25.73
C LEU A 18 -20.34 4.59 -26.49
N SER A 19 -21.43 4.23 -25.82
CA SER A 19 -22.78 4.50 -26.33
C SER A 19 -22.99 6.00 -26.50
N GLN A 20 -23.94 6.41 -27.36
CA GLN A 20 -24.24 7.83 -27.59
C GLN A 20 -24.63 8.54 -26.27
N GLU A 21 -25.43 7.90 -25.44
CA GLU A 21 -25.87 8.42 -24.14
C GLU A 21 -24.70 8.70 -23.18
N VAL A 22 -23.74 7.77 -23.08
CA VAL A 22 -22.54 7.92 -22.25
C VAL A 22 -21.62 9.00 -22.82
N ARG A 23 -21.43 9.01 -24.15
CA ARG A 23 -20.62 10.02 -24.85
C ARG A 23 -21.18 11.43 -24.61
N ASP A 24 -22.48 11.62 -24.71
CA ASP A 24 -23.14 12.90 -24.44
C ASP A 24 -22.94 13.33 -22.99
N ALA A 25 -23.05 12.41 -22.03
CA ALA A 25 -22.82 12.69 -20.63
C ALA A 25 -21.35 13.10 -20.35
N VAL A 26 -20.37 12.47 -21.02
CA VAL A 26 -18.94 12.86 -20.95
C VAL A 26 -18.71 14.21 -21.60
N THR A 27 -19.22 14.41 -22.81
CA THR A 27 -19.03 15.65 -23.59
C THR A 27 -19.62 16.87 -22.89
N HIS A 28 -20.76 16.70 -22.24
CA HIS A 28 -21.43 17.75 -21.48
C HIS A 28 -20.95 17.85 -20.03
N ASN A 29 -19.90 17.11 -19.66
CA ASN A 29 -19.27 17.16 -18.34
C ASN A 29 -20.23 16.79 -17.18
N TYR A 30 -21.11 15.84 -17.38
CA TYR A 30 -21.91 15.21 -16.30
C TYR A 30 -21.12 14.11 -15.62
N ILE A 31 -20.33 13.34 -16.38
CA ILE A 31 -19.45 12.30 -15.89
C ILE A 31 -18.05 12.47 -16.45
N HIS A 32 -17.08 11.96 -15.70
CA HIS A 32 -15.69 11.84 -16.13
C HIS A 32 -15.24 10.39 -15.94
N ILE A 33 -14.83 9.74 -17.04
CA ILE A 33 -14.25 8.39 -17.02
C ILE A 33 -12.76 8.55 -16.75
N HIS A 34 -12.29 8.00 -15.62
CA HIS A 34 -10.88 8.04 -15.26
C HIS A 34 -10.06 7.12 -16.17
N ASP A 35 -8.83 7.56 -16.50
CA ASP A 35 -7.87 6.78 -17.29
C ASP A 35 -8.48 6.21 -18.59
N LYS A 36 -9.27 7.04 -19.28
CA LYS A 36 -10.04 6.64 -20.47
C LYS A 36 -9.17 6.07 -21.61
N ASP A 37 -7.90 6.43 -21.67
CA ASP A 37 -6.91 5.88 -22.61
C ASP A 37 -6.62 4.38 -22.36
N TYR A 38 -6.84 3.87 -21.15
CA TYR A 38 -6.73 2.44 -20.84
C TYR A 38 -8.06 1.67 -20.95
N TYR A 39 -9.17 2.37 -21.16
CA TYR A 39 -10.49 1.76 -21.24
C TYR A 39 -10.57 0.57 -22.24
N PRO A 40 -9.95 0.61 -23.43
CA PRO A 40 -9.98 -0.50 -24.39
C PRO A 40 -9.23 -1.74 -23.92
N THR A 41 -8.26 -1.58 -23.02
CA THR A 41 -7.41 -2.70 -22.56
C THR A 41 -8.10 -3.58 -21.52
N LYS A 42 -9.13 -3.05 -20.86
CA LYS A 42 -9.82 -3.70 -19.71
C LYS A 42 -8.87 -4.12 -18.59
N SER A 43 -7.72 -3.44 -18.46
CA SER A 43 -6.78 -3.66 -17.37
C SER A 43 -7.29 -3.07 -16.06
N LEU A 44 -6.78 -3.57 -14.93
CA LEU A 44 -7.11 -3.02 -13.61
C LEU A 44 -6.59 -1.58 -13.48
N THR A 45 -7.37 -0.72 -12.82
CA THR A 45 -6.93 0.64 -12.51
C THR A 45 -6.04 0.68 -11.28
N CYS A 46 -6.44 0.03 -10.20
CA CYS A 46 -5.67 -0.09 -8.96
C CYS A 46 -5.69 -1.53 -8.48
N VAL A 47 -4.65 -1.96 -7.74
CA VAL A 47 -4.56 -3.33 -7.22
C VAL A 47 -3.88 -3.39 -5.86
N GLN A 48 -4.33 -4.34 -5.02
CA GLN A 48 -3.70 -4.73 -3.76
C GLN A 48 -2.85 -6.00 -4.01
N HIS A 49 -1.53 -5.86 -3.95
CA HIS A 49 -0.61 -6.96 -4.19
C HIS A 49 -0.61 -7.97 -3.02
N PRO A 50 -0.86 -9.26 -3.26
CA PRO A 50 -0.66 -10.33 -2.27
C PRO A 50 0.84 -10.64 -2.17
N LEU A 51 1.60 -9.71 -1.57
CA LEU A 51 3.05 -9.75 -1.57
C LEU A 51 3.61 -10.95 -0.80
N ASP A 52 2.89 -11.46 0.20
CA ASP A 52 3.21 -12.69 0.91
C ASP A 52 3.36 -13.89 -0.03
N VAL A 53 2.42 -14.05 -0.97
CA VAL A 53 2.47 -15.10 -2.00
C VAL A 53 3.63 -14.86 -2.96
N ILE A 54 3.80 -13.62 -3.42
CA ILE A 54 4.86 -13.23 -4.36
C ILE A 54 6.25 -13.49 -3.77
N LEU A 55 6.48 -13.08 -2.54
CA LEU A 55 7.79 -13.26 -1.88
C LEU A 55 8.09 -14.71 -1.53
N LYS A 56 7.07 -15.51 -1.21
CA LYS A 56 7.20 -16.91 -0.83
C LYS A 56 7.45 -17.83 -2.04
N HIS A 57 6.84 -17.54 -3.18
CA HIS A 57 6.89 -18.41 -4.36
C HIS A 57 7.73 -17.84 -5.51
N GLY A 58 8.05 -16.56 -5.47
CA GLY A 58 8.58 -15.85 -6.61
C GLY A 58 7.50 -15.59 -7.67
N PHE A 59 7.88 -14.98 -8.78
CA PHE A 59 6.98 -14.68 -9.90
C PHE A 59 7.74 -14.60 -11.21
N THR A 60 7.01 -14.68 -12.32
CA THR A 60 7.56 -14.53 -13.67
C THR A 60 7.05 -13.23 -14.28
N ALA A 61 7.97 -12.38 -14.75
CA ALA A 61 7.70 -11.09 -15.38
C ALA A 61 8.09 -11.10 -16.88
N GLY A 62 7.63 -12.08 -17.62
CA GLY A 62 7.88 -12.21 -19.07
C GLY A 62 9.21 -12.85 -19.44
N HIS A 63 10.33 -12.19 -19.27
CA HIS A 63 11.65 -12.68 -19.70
C HIS A 63 12.46 -13.45 -18.65
N GLY A 64 11.94 -13.59 -17.45
CA GLY A 64 12.62 -14.30 -16.38
C GLY A 64 11.72 -14.51 -15.17
N SER A 65 12.21 -15.34 -14.24
CA SER A 65 11.50 -15.67 -13.01
C SER A 65 12.31 -15.24 -11.80
N SER A 66 11.66 -14.56 -10.86
CA SER A 66 12.22 -14.25 -9.56
C SER A 66 12.17 -15.47 -8.65
N ARG A 67 13.23 -15.69 -7.90
CA ARG A 67 13.26 -16.73 -6.85
C ARG A 67 12.58 -16.20 -5.58
N PRO A 68 12.11 -17.12 -4.70
CA PRO A 68 11.65 -16.74 -3.37
C PRO A 68 12.66 -15.91 -2.61
N ALA A 69 12.20 -14.90 -1.87
CA ALA A 69 13.05 -14.10 -0.99
C ALA A 69 13.55 -14.95 0.19
N LYS A 70 14.78 -14.65 0.66
CA LYS A 70 15.39 -15.27 1.84
C LYS A 70 16.02 -14.26 2.80
N ARG A 71 15.96 -12.97 2.45
CA ARG A 71 16.56 -11.86 3.18
C ARG A 71 15.68 -10.64 3.02
N ILE A 72 15.79 -9.74 3.99
CA ILE A 72 14.98 -8.51 3.96
C ILE A 72 15.28 -7.64 2.73
N GLU A 73 16.56 -7.54 2.32
CA GLU A 73 16.94 -6.75 1.15
C GLU A 73 16.32 -7.32 -0.14
N THR A 74 16.36 -8.64 -0.29
CA THR A 74 15.75 -9.30 -1.44
C THR A 74 14.23 -9.14 -1.42
N ALA A 75 13.60 -9.25 -0.25
CA ALA A 75 12.16 -9.05 -0.12
C ALA A 75 11.74 -7.63 -0.51
N ALA A 76 12.48 -6.61 -0.05
CA ALA A 76 12.23 -5.22 -0.40
C ALA A 76 12.41 -4.96 -1.91
N VAL A 77 13.46 -5.49 -2.53
CA VAL A 77 13.70 -5.38 -3.98
C VAL A 77 12.61 -6.09 -4.78
N LEU A 78 12.19 -7.30 -4.38
CA LEU A 78 11.10 -8.01 -5.06
C LEU A 78 9.76 -7.29 -4.91
N ALA A 79 9.53 -6.60 -3.79
CA ALA A 79 8.37 -5.72 -3.63
C ALA A 79 8.40 -4.57 -4.64
N CYS A 80 9.56 -3.89 -4.82
CA CYS A 80 9.72 -2.87 -5.86
C CYS A 80 9.44 -3.43 -7.25
N ILE A 81 10.09 -4.53 -7.62
CA ILE A 81 9.94 -5.15 -8.94
C ILE A 81 8.47 -5.56 -9.20
N SER A 82 7.77 -6.09 -8.19
CA SER A 82 6.35 -6.43 -8.31
C SER A 82 5.51 -5.21 -8.64
N LEU A 83 5.68 -4.11 -7.89
CA LEU A 83 4.95 -2.86 -8.12
C LEU A 83 5.27 -2.25 -9.48
N GLU A 84 6.54 -2.22 -9.87
CA GLU A 84 7.02 -1.64 -11.12
C GLU A 84 6.56 -2.44 -12.33
N THR A 85 6.65 -3.77 -12.27
CA THR A 85 6.20 -4.66 -13.34
C THR A 85 4.70 -4.54 -13.55
N CYS A 86 3.91 -4.61 -12.47
CA CYS A 86 2.46 -4.45 -12.57
C CYS A 86 2.05 -3.06 -13.07
N GLN A 87 2.82 -2.02 -12.79
CA GLN A 87 2.54 -0.68 -13.30
C GLN A 87 2.68 -0.57 -14.82
N ASN A 88 3.42 -1.47 -15.47
CA ASN A 88 3.44 -1.55 -16.94
C ASN A 88 2.15 -2.13 -17.53
N GLU A 89 1.51 -3.03 -16.77
CA GLU A 89 0.29 -3.74 -17.21
C GLU A 89 -0.98 -3.01 -16.73
N MET A 90 -0.89 -2.20 -15.69
CA MET A 90 -2.01 -1.54 -15.01
C MET A 90 -1.72 -0.06 -14.84
N HIS A 91 -2.73 0.79 -14.99
CA HIS A 91 -2.55 2.23 -15.07
C HIS A 91 -2.75 2.98 -13.74
N GLY A 92 -3.40 2.36 -12.75
CA GLY A 92 -3.70 2.99 -11.47
C GLY A 92 -2.69 2.70 -10.36
N GLY A 93 -3.14 2.85 -9.11
CA GLY A 93 -2.28 2.67 -7.94
C GLY A 93 -1.91 1.23 -7.66
N GLN A 94 -0.65 0.99 -7.36
CA GLN A 94 -0.09 -0.28 -6.94
C GLN A 94 0.05 -0.27 -5.42
N ALA A 95 -0.69 -1.11 -4.70
CA ALA A 95 -0.76 -1.06 -3.24
C ALA A 95 -0.32 -2.37 -2.57
N ILE A 96 0.27 -2.27 -1.39
CA ILE A 96 0.56 -3.40 -0.52
C ILE A 96 -0.32 -3.27 0.73
N PRO A 97 -1.24 -4.24 1.00
CA PRO A 97 -2.25 -4.09 2.04
C PRO A 97 -1.77 -4.35 3.46
N ALA A 98 -0.62 -5.04 3.64
CA ALA A 98 -0.07 -5.44 4.94
C ALA A 98 1.46 -5.53 4.88
N PHE A 99 2.11 -4.39 4.66
CA PHE A 99 3.54 -4.31 4.40
C PHE A 99 4.40 -4.82 5.57
N ASP A 100 4.02 -4.51 6.80
CA ASP A 100 4.64 -4.97 8.03
C ASP A 100 4.58 -6.49 8.17
N PHE A 101 3.40 -7.10 8.06
CA PHE A 101 3.22 -8.55 8.12
C PHE A 101 3.96 -9.30 7.00
N TYR A 102 3.94 -8.76 5.78
CA TYR A 102 4.51 -9.44 4.63
C TYR A 102 6.04 -9.47 4.66
N LEU A 103 6.67 -8.46 5.24
CA LEU A 103 8.12 -8.38 5.33
C LEU A 103 8.69 -8.96 6.64
N ALA A 104 7.89 -9.08 7.70
CA ALA A 104 8.31 -9.60 9.00
C ALA A 104 9.08 -10.93 8.94
N PRO A 105 8.65 -11.97 8.18
CA PRO A 105 9.39 -13.23 8.10
C PRO A 105 10.84 -13.07 7.59
N TYR A 106 11.08 -12.09 6.75
CA TYR A 106 12.40 -11.85 6.14
C TYR A 106 13.36 -11.10 7.08
N VAL A 107 12.83 -10.40 8.09
CA VAL A 107 13.63 -9.88 9.21
C VAL A 107 14.18 -11.04 10.01
N ARG A 108 13.31 -12.00 10.40
CA ARG A 108 13.74 -13.22 11.13
C ARG A 108 14.77 -14.02 10.33
N MET A 109 14.54 -14.25 9.05
CA MET A 109 15.50 -14.97 8.19
C MET A 109 16.85 -14.25 8.09
N SER A 110 16.85 -12.91 8.05
CA SER A 110 18.07 -12.11 8.03
C SER A 110 18.82 -12.19 9.36
N TYR A 111 18.08 -12.16 10.49
CA TYR A 111 18.66 -12.38 11.81
C TYR A 111 19.32 -13.77 11.95
N GLN A 112 18.63 -14.81 11.52
CA GLN A 112 19.17 -16.17 11.54
C GLN A 112 20.42 -16.30 10.67
N GLU A 113 20.49 -15.58 9.57
CA GLU A 113 21.70 -15.52 8.74
C GLU A 113 22.86 -14.83 9.47
N GLU A 114 22.62 -13.73 10.20
CA GLU A 114 23.65 -13.07 11.00
C GLU A 114 24.16 -13.98 12.12
N VAL A 115 23.27 -14.69 12.82
CA VAL A 115 23.68 -15.71 13.83
C VAL A 115 24.58 -16.77 13.19
N LYS A 116 24.19 -17.29 12.01
CA LYS A 116 25.00 -18.29 11.28
C LYS A 116 26.36 -17.75 10.83
N ASN A 117 26.44 -16.47 10.49
CA ASN A 117 27.70 -15.82 10.15
C ASN A 117 28.61 -15.69 11.39
N LEU A 118 28.02 -15.40 12.57
CA LEU A 118 28.76 -15.35 13.83
C LEU A 118 29.25 -16.73 14.25
N GLU A 119 28.45 -17.80 14.12
CA GLU A 119 28.92 -19.18 14.37
C GLU A 119 30.16 -19.53 13.56
N LYS A 120 30.12 -19.19 12.25
CA LYS A 120 31.29 -19.45 11.37
C LYS A 120 32.52 -18.62 11.75
N LEU A 121 32.31 -17.39 12.24
CA LEU A 121 33.41 -16.47 12.59
C LEU A 121 34.03 -16.85 13.94
N THR A 122 33.22 -17.21 14.93
CA THR A 122 33.67 -17.48 16.29
C THR A 122 34.04 -18.96 16.52
N GLY A 123 33.43 -19.87 15.75
CA GLY A 123 33.52 -21.31 15.97
C GLY A 123 32.64 -21.79 17.15
N GLU A 124 31.84 -20.91 17.74
CA GLU A 124 30.90 -21.25 18.85
C GLU A 124 29.59 -21.80 18.30
N ASP A 125 28.95 -22.71 19.05
CA ASP A 125 27.59 -23.16 18.79
C ASP A 125 26.60 -22.10 19.28
N LEU A 126 25.90 -21.46 18.33
CA LEU A 126 24.87 -20.44 18.58
C LEU A 126 23.47 -20.92 18.17
N SER A 127 23.28 -22.24 18.07
CA SER A 127 22.01 -22.83 17.63
C SER A 127 20.79 -22.42 18.47
N ASP A 128 20.98 -22.15 19.77
CA ASP A 128 19.97 -21.63 20.69
C ASP A 128 19.48 -20.21 20.32
N LEU A 129 20.29 -19.40 19.63
CA LEU A 129 19.92 -18.04 19.22
C LEU A 129 19.01 -18.01 17.97
N TYR A 130 18.92 -19.10 17.19
CA TYR A 130 18.13 -19.07 15.94
C TYR A 130 16.63 -18.80 16.15
N ASN A 131 16.07 -19.30 17.24
CA ASN A 131 14.65 -19.26 17.52
C ASN A 131 14.29 -18.59 18.85
N ILE A 132 15.19 -17.73 19.36
CA ILE A 132 14.90 -16.97 20.58
C ILE A 132 13.70 -16.05 20.36
N ASP A 133 12.98 -15.81 21.43
CA ASP A 133 11.91 -14.81 21.46
C ASP A 133 12.53 -13.43 21.65
N ILE A 134 12.60 -12.67 20.55
CA ILE A 134 13.13 -11.29 20.55
C ILE A 134 11.95 -10.38 20.85
N ASP A 135 11.99 -9.68 21.97
CA ASP A 135 10.92 -8.74 22.33
C ASP A 135 10.86 -7.56 21.36
N ASP A 136 12.01 -6.98 21.02
CA ASP A 136 12.09 -5.90 20.02
C ASP A 136 13.48 -5.80 19.38
N TYR A 137 13.54 -5.56 18.08
CA TYR A 137 14.79 -5.32 17.34
C TYR A 137 15.24 -3.88 17.56
N LEU A 138 16.16 -3.68 18.50
CA LEU A 138 16.71 -2.36 18.83
C LEU A 138 18.22 -2.37 18.77
N VAL A 139 18.79 -1.34 18.13
CA VAL A 139 20.25 -1.13 18.16
C VAL A 139 20.65 -0.70 19.56
N LYS A 140 21.59 -1.44 20.16
CA LYS A 140 22.18 -1.12 21.47
C LYS A 140 23.70 -1.10 21.39
N ASP A 141 24.31 -0.33 22.29
CA ASP A 141 25.76 -0.39 22.49
C ASP A 141 26.15 -1.78 23.00
N LEU A 142 27.25 -2.30 22.47
CA LEU A 142 27.80 -3.60 22.87
C LEU A 142 28.75 -3.49 24.07
N THR A 143 29.01 -2.28 24.58
CA THR A 143 29.87 -2.04 25.71
C THR A 143 29.28 -2.67 26.98
N GLY A 144 30.09 -3.51 27.63
CA GLY A 144 29.66 -4.22 28.86
C GLY A 144 28.87 -5.51 28.62
N LEU A 145 28.54 -5.86 27.38
CA LEU A 145 27.95 -7.17 27.04
C LEU A 145 29.09 -8.17 26.77
N GLU A 146 28.90 -9.41 27.21
CA GLU A 146 29.89 -10.49 27.05
C GLU A 146 29.27 -11.78 26.52
N GLY A 147 30.11 -12.69 26.00
CA GLY A 147 29.67 -14.01 25.55
C GLY A 147 28.51 -13.99 24.57
N LYS A 148 27.56 -14.90 24.77
CA LYS A 148 26.40 -15.04 23.86
C LYS A 148 25.48 -13.81 23.82
N GLU A 149 25.33 -13.09 24.93
CA GLU A 149 24.49 -11.88 24.97
C GLU A 149 25.06 -10.80 24.02
N ARG A 150 26.38 -10.65 23.98
CA ARG A 150 27.03 -9.73 23.04
C ARG A 150 26.86 -10.18 21.60
N LEU A 151 26.95 -11.46 21.31
CA LEU A 151 26.77 -12.01 19.97
C LEU A 151 25.32 -11.86 19.49
N GLU A 152 24.37 -12.15 20.37
CA GLU A 152 22.92 -11.94 20.11
C GLU A 152 22.64 -10.47 19.77
N GLN A 153 23.06 -9.55 20.64
CA GLN A 153 22.83 -8.12 20.40
C GLN A 153 23.57 -7.63 19.15
N HIS A 154 24.75 -8.19 18.84
CA HIS A 154 25.43 -7.89 17.57
C HIS A 154 24.61 -8.33 16.35
N ALA A 155 24.06 -9.55 16.38
CA ALA A 155 23.18 -10.05 15.32
C ALA A 155 21.92 -9.16 15.16
N ILE A 156 21.32 -8.74 16.28
CA ILE A 156 20.19 -7.79 16.28
C ILE A 156 20.60 -6.46 15.63
N ASN A 157 21.71 -5.86 16.07
CA ASN A 157 22.20 -4.58 15.52
C ASN A 157 22.45 -4.66 14.00
N LYS A 158 23.05 -5.76 13.55
CA LYS A 158 23.29 -6.00 12.12
C LYS A 158 21.98 -6.16 11.36
N THR A 159 21.02 -6.89 11.92
CA THR A 159 19.70 -7.09 11.30
C THR A 159 18.96 -5.76 11.16
N VAL A 160 18.91 -4.93 12.21
CA VAL A 160 18.27 -3.62 12.17
C VAL A 160 18.88 -2.74 11.08
N ASN A 161 20.21 -2.68 11.00
CA ASN A 161 20.91 -1.91 9.95
C ASN A 161 20.55 -2.41 8.53
N ARG A 162 20.42 -3.73 8.33
CA ARG A 162 19.98 -4.31 7.06
C ARG A 162 18.53 -3.94 6.74
N VAL A 163 17.64 -3.97 7.74
CA VAL A 163 16.23 -3.54 7.56
C VAL A 163 16.19 -2.06 7.20
N HIS A 164 16.94 -1.21 7.91
CA HIS A 164 17.02 0.22 7.62
C HIS A 164 17.43 0.49 6.16
N GLN A 165 18.53 -0.11 5.72
CA GLN A 165 19.02 0.03 4.35
C GLN A 165 18.02 -0.51 3.30
N ALA A 166 17.30 -1.59 3.62
CA ALA A 166 16.29 -2.14 2.74
C ALA A 166 15.07 -1.18 2.62
N MET A 167 14.67 -0.54 3.71
CA MET A 167 13.56 0.44 3.72
C MET A 167 13.96 1.75 3.01
N GLU A 168 15.17 2.23 3.24
CA GLU A 168 15.71 3.39 2.52
C GLU A 168 15.75 3.11 1.01
N ALA A 169 16.32 1.97 0.60
CA ALA A 169 16.39 1.56 -0.81
C ALA A 169 14.99 1.42 -1.44
N PHE A 170 14.01 0.89 -0.70
CA PHE A 170 12.63 0.79 -1.14
C PHE A 170 12.02 2.17 -1.45
N ILE A 171 12.18 3.13 -0.52
CA ILE A 171 11.70 4.51 -0.72
C ILE A 171 12.39 5.16 -1.92
N HIS A 172 13.72 5.03 -2.03
CA HIS A 172 14.47 5.61 -3.15
C HIS A 172 14.02 5.03 -4.50
N ASN A 173 13.85 3.71 -4.61
CA ASN A 173 13.38 3.06 -5.84
C ASN A 173 12.00 3.58 -6.26
N MET A 174 11.07 3.69 -5.32
CA MET A 174 9.70 4.18 -5.61
C MET A 174 9.66 5.65 -6.07
N ASN A 175 10.72 6.41 -5.87
CA ASN A 175 10.81 7.83 -6.28
C ASN A 175 11.72 8.06 -7.49
N THR A 176 12.46 7.05 -7.96
CA THR A 176 13.46 7.22 -9.02
C THR A 176 13.17 6.38 -10.27
N ILE A 177 12.53 5.22 -10.14
CA ILE A 177 12.30 4.34 -11.28
C ILE A 177 10.98 4.70 -11.98
N HIS A 178 11.09 5.04 -13.25
CA HIS A 178 9.96 5.47 -14.10
C HIS A 178 9.41 4.29 -14.90
N SER A 179 8.51 3.51 -14.30
CA SER A 179 7.86 2.37 -14.97
C SER A 179 6.40 2.63 -15.36
N ARG A 180 5.82 3.77 -14.93
CA ARG A 180 4.46 4.17 -15.29
C ARG A 180 4.42 4.92 -16.63
N GLY A 181 3.31 4.75 -17.35
CA GLY A 181 3.05 5.47 -18.61
C GLY A 181 3.27 6.99 -18.50
N GLY A 182 3.82 7.59 -19.56
CA GLY A 182 4.14 9.02 -19.58
C GLY A 182 5.43 9.40 -18.85
N ASN A 183 6.31 8.46 -18.58
CA ASN A 183 7.58 8.67 -17.88
C ASN A 183 7.38 9.11 -16.41
N GLN A 184 6.44 8.48 -15.73
CA GLN A 184 6.14 8.73 -14.32
C GLN A 184 6.68 7.60 -13.44
N VAL A 185 6.96 7.91 -12.18
CA VAL A 185 7.24 6.89 -11.16
C VAL A 185 5.98 6.08 -10.84
N VAL A 186 6.16 4.90 -10.24
CA VAL A 186 5.06 4.04 -9.81
C VAL A 186 4.14 4.77 -8.83
N PHE A 187 2.84 4.79 -9.11
CA PHE A 187 1.85 5.31 -8.16
C PHE A 187 1.61 4.28 -7.06
N SER A 188 2.55 4.20 -6.12
CA SER A 188 2.61 3.16 -5.11
C SER A 188 2.04 3.59 -3.76
N SER A 189 1.53 2.62 -3.00
CA SER A 189 1.10 2.82 -1.62
C SER A 189 1.39 1.58 -0.76
N ILE A 190 1.62 1.79 0.54
CA ILE A 190 1.80 0.73 1.52
C ILE A 190 0.90 0.98 2.72
N ASN A 191 0.27 -0.08 3.22
CA ASN A 191 -0.54 -0.07 4.44
C ASN A 191 0.17 -0.90 5.50
N TYR A 192 0.29 -0.38 6.71
CA TYR A 192 0.99 -1.01 7.82
C TYR A 192 0.54 -0.41 9.16
N GLY A 193 1.03 -0.91 10.28
CA GLY A 193 0.75 -0.36 11.60
C GLY A 193 0.25 -1.38 12.63
N THR A 194 -0.19 -2.54 12.19
CA THR A 194 -0.93 -3.48 13.07
C THR A 194 -0.17 -4.75 13.42
N ASP A 195 0.98 -5.05 12.83
CA ASP A 195 1.80 -6.17 13.24
C ASP A 195 2.48 -5.88 14.60
N THR A 196 2.19 -6.72 15.60
CA THR A 196 2.74 -6.60 16.96
C THR A 196 3.96 -7.49 17.21
N SER A 197 4.39 -8.27 16.22
CA SER A 197 5.63 -9.04 16.27
C SER A 197 6.86 -8.13 16.34
N ALA A 198 7.94 -8.62 16.92
CA ALA A 198 9.20 -7.85 16.96
C ALA A 198 9.69 -7.49 15.54
N GLU A 199 9.54 -8.41 14.62
CA GLU A 199 9.91 -8.25 13.21
C GLU A 199 9.08 -7.18 12.51
N GLY A 200 7.76 -7.24 12.64
CA GLY A 200 6.84 -6.24 12.07
C GLY A 200 7.07 -4.85 12.66
N ARG A 201 7.32 -4.77 13.96
CA ARG A 201 7.71 -3.53 14.65
C ARG A 201 9.01 -2.96 14.09
N CYS A 202 10.01 -3.82 13.82
CA CYS A 202 11.25 -3.41 13.18
C CYS A 202 11.00 -2.79 11.79
N ILE A 203 10.21 -3.45 10.94
CA ILE A 203 9.82 -2.91 9.62
C ILE A 203 9.16 -1.53 9.76
N MET A 204 8.17 -1.41 10.65
CA MET A 204 7.45 -0.14 10.86
C MET A 204 8.36 0.97 11.34
N ARG A 205 9.26 0.67 12.28
CA ARG A 205 10.22 1.65 12.79
C ARG A 205 11.16 2.14 11.70
N GLU A 206 11.76 1.21 10.95
CA GLU A 206 12.79 1.58 9.98
C GLU A 206 12.20 2.26 8.73
N ILE A 207 11.00 1.89 8.26
CA ILE A 207 10.34 2.64 7.17
C ILE A 207 9.94 4.06 7.61
N LEU A 208 9.52 4.24 8.87
CA LEU A 208 9.21 5.56 9.43
C LEU A 208 10.46 6.42 9.58
N LEU A 209 11.57 5.85 10.05
CA LEU A 209 12.85 6.56 10.18
C LEU A 209 13.41 6.96 8.82
N SER A 210 13.47 6.04 7.87
CA SER A 210 13.90 6.35 6.49
C SER A 210 13.00 7.42 5.84
N THR A 211 11.69 7.40 6.10
CA THR A 211 10.79 8.45 5.64
C THR A 211 11.08 9.79 6.31
N TYR A 212 11.38 9.79 7.62
CA TYR A 212 11.72 11.00 8.36
C TYR A 212 13.01 11.66 7.85
N GLU A 213 14.00 10.88 7.49
CA GLU A 213 15.26 11.33 6.90
C GLU A 213 15.03 11.93 5.50
N GLY A 214 14.18 11.33 4.70
CA GLY A 214 13.86 11.76 3.34
C GLY A 214 14.78 11.18 2.28
N VAL A 215 14.64 11.62 1.03
CA VAL A 215 15.45 11.17 -0.10
C VAL A 215 16.50 12.21 -0.49
N GLY A 216 17.59 11.74 -1.09
CA GLY A 216 18.66 12.60 -1.65
C GLY A 216 19.22 13.60 -0.62
N ASN A 217 18.87 14.87 -0.76
CA ASN A 217 19.30 15.94 0.14
C ASN A 217 18.33 16.17 1.32
N GLY A 218 17.50 15.19 1.66
CA GLY A 218 16.50 15.28 2.70
C GLY A 218 15.14 15.79 2.20
N GLU A 219 14.86 15.68 0.89
CA GLU A 219 13.56 16.01 0.32
C GLU A 219 12.49 15.00 0.80
N THR A 220 11.24 15.46 0.85
CA THR A 220 10.12 14.57 1.17
C THR A 220 9.86 13.61 0.01
N ALA A 221 9.92 12.31 0.26
CA ALA A 221 9.52 11.27 -0.68
C ALA A 221 8.03 11.43 -1.02
N ILE A 222 7.67 11.31 -2.31
CA ILE A 222 6.27 11.35 -2.75
C ILE A 222 5.67 9.94 -2.68
N PHE A 223 6.45 8.92 -2.99
CA PHE A 223 6.06 7.52 -3.00
C PHE A 223 6.97 6.65 -2.11
N PRO A 224 6.44 5.54 -1.60
CA PRO A 224 5.03 5.16 -1.62
C PRO A 224 4.18 6.08 -0.74
N ILE A 225 2.91 6.26 -1.10
CA ILE A 225 1.92 6.83 -0.18
C ILE A 225 1.78 5.87 0.99
N GLN A 226 2.08 6.34 2.19
CA GLN A 226 2.08 5.51 3.38
C GLN A 226 0.77 5.68 4.15
N ILE A 227 0.20 4.56 4.59
CA ILE A 227 -1.07 4.49 5.30
C ILE A 227 -0.87 3.70 6.60
N TRP A 228 -0.92 4.44 7.71
CA TRP A 228 -0.90 3.86 9.04
C TRP A 228 -2.30 3.40 9.43
N LYS A 229 -2.48 2.11 9.66
CA LYS A 229 -3.71 1.50 10.15
C LYS A 229 -3.82 1.72 11.65
N LYS A 230 -4.75 2.59 12.07
CA LYS A 230 -4.99 2.91 13.49
C LYS A 230 -6.04 1.97 14.08
N LYS A 231 -5.71 1.27 15.16
CA LYS A 231 -6.59 0.30 15.84
C LYS A 231 -6.41 0.35 17.36
N ARG A 232 -7.52 0.46 18.10
CA ARG A 232 -7.52 0.32 19.56
C ARG A 232 -7.16 -1.12 19.95
N GLY A 233 -6.39 -1.28 21.03
CA GLY A 233 -5.88 -2.58 21.47
C GLY A 233 -4.65 -3.05 20.70
N VAL A 234 -4.16 -2.25 19.72
CA VAL A 234 -2.97 -2.58 18.90
C VAL A 234 -1.96 -1.45 18.92
N ASN A 235 -2.37 -0.20 18.61
CA ASN A 235 -1.42 0.92 18.42
C ASN A 235 -1.96 2.29 18.79
N TYR A 236 -3.14 2.43 19.40
CA TYR A 236 -3.74 3.74 19.64
C TYR A 236 -3.78 4.16 21.11
N LEU A 237 -4.00 3.23 22.02
CA LEU A 237 -4.02 3.48 23.46
C LEU A 237 -2.59 3.41 24.04
N LYS A 238 -2.33 4.09 25.16
CA LYS A 238 -0.97 4.15 25.74
C LYS A 238 -0.42 2.78 26.13
N GLU A 239 -1.29 1.86 26.50
CA GLU A 239 -1.00 0.47 26.85
C GLU A 239 -0.82 -0.46 25.64
N ASP A 240 -1.15 0.00 24.44
CA ASP A 240 -1.06 -0.81 23.23
C ASP A 240 0.40 -1.05 22.82
N ARG A 241 0.69 -2.27 22.36
CA ARG A 241 2.05 -2.73 22.01
C ARG A 241 2.78 -1.82 21.01
N ASN A 242 2.07 -1.24 20.05
CA ASN A 242 2.63 -0.38 19.01
C ASN A 242 2.36 1.12 19.24
N TYR A 243 2.04 1.54 20.47
CA TYR A 243 1.76 2.95 20.76
C TYR A 243 2.97 3.85 20.53
N ASP A 244 4.18 3.39 20.87
CA ASP A 244 5.43 4.11 20.61
C ASP A 244 5.65 4.36 19.10
N LEU A 245 5.34 3.38 18.27
CA LEU A 245 5.42 3.50 16.82
C LEU A 245 4.31 4.40 16.25
N TYR A 246 3.12 4.41 16.86
CA TYR A 246 2.09 5.40 16.52
C TYR A 246 2.54 6.83 16.81
N GLN A 247 3.20 7.05 17.95
CA GLN A 247 3.80 8.38 18.26
C GLN A 247 4.87 8.75 17.25
N LEU A 248 5.73 7.81 16.85
CA LEU A 248 6.72 8.02 15.79
C LEU A 248 6.03 8.35 14.46
N ALA A 249 4.99 7.63 14.07
CA ALA A 249 4.21 7.90 12.87
C ALA A 249 3.63 9.32 12.86
N CYS A 250 3.06 9.77 13.99
CA CYS A 250 2.57 11.16 14.14
C CYS A 250 3.70 12.19 13.96
N LYS A 251 4.89 11.93 14.55
CA LYS A 251 6.07 12.80 14.41
C LYS A 251 6.54 12.86 12.94
N VAL A 252 6.58 11.72 12.25
CA VAL A 252 6.96 11.66 10.83
C VAL A 252 5.96 12.43 9.98
N THR A 253 4.66 12.22 10.19
CA THR A 253 3.60 12.94 9.47
C THR A 253 3.68 14.45 9.65
N ALA A 254 3.97 14.92 10.85
CA ALA A 254 4.14 16.35 11.12
C ALA A 254 5.28 17.01 10.33
N ARG A 255 6.29 16.21 9.91
CA ARG A 255 7.42 16.71 9.12
C ARG A 255 7.29 16.42 7.62
N ARG A 256 6.72 15.25 7.26
CA ARG A 256 6.77 14.69 5.90
C ARG A 256 5.42 14.53 5.22
N PHE A 257 4.31 14.84 5.92
CA PHE A 257 2.93 14.61 5.47
C PHE A 257 2.52 13.14 5.32
N PHE A 258 3.40 12.21 5.58
CA PHE A 258 3.18 10.75 5.63
C PHE A 258 3.65 10.18 6.98
N PRO A 259 3.04 9.06 7.43
CA PRO A 259 1.89 8.36 6.86
C PRO A 259 0.54 9.09 7.03
N ASN A 260 -0.43 8.78 6.16
CA ASN A 260 -1.85 9.05 6.41
C ASN A 260 -2.41 8.03 7.40
N PHE A 261 -3.52 8.35 8.08
CA PHE A 261 -4.09 7.48 9.10
C PHE A 261 -5.43 6.90 8.65
N LEU A 262 -5.52 5.55 8.64
CA LEU A 262 -6.74 4.79 8.36
C LEU A 262 -7.33 4.26 9.67
N ASN A 263 -8.54 4.70 10.02
CA ASN A 263 -9.21 4.30 11.25
C ASN A 263 -9.94 2.95 11.08
N LEU A 264 -9.34 1.88 11.61
CA LEU A 264 -9.94 0.53 11.58
C LEU A 264 -11.13 0.38 12.55
N ASP A 265 -11.28 1.29 13.52
CA ASP A 265 -12.38 1.24 14.49
C ASP A 265 -13.68 1.86 13.97
N ALA A 266 -13.66 2.53 12.82
CA ALA A 266 -14.87 2.99 12.17
C ALA A 266 -15.78 1.79 11.81
N THR A 267 -17.07 1.88 12.07
CA THR A 267 -18.00 0.75 11.94
C THR A 267 -17.97 0.11 10.55
N PHE A 268 -17.87 0.91 9.50
CA PHE A 268 -17.79 0.45 8.11
C PHE A 268 -16.42 -0.18 7.74
N ASN A 269 -15.40 -0.04 8.59
CA ASN A 269 -14.07 -0.64 8.39
C ASN A 269 -13.86 -1.92 9.19
N GLN A 270 -14.82 -2.30 10.03
CA GLN A 270 -14.70 -3.49 10.86
C GLN A 270 -15.05 -4.75 10.09
N ASN A 271 -14.40 -5.84 10.47
CA ASN A 271 -14.71 -7.20 10.04
C ASN A 271 -14.93 -8.06 11.27
N GLU A 272 -16.02 -8.82 11.29
CA GLU A 272 -16.39 -9.72 12.40
C GLU A 272 -15.43 -10.90 12.59
N LYS A 273 -14.64 -11.23 11.57
CA LYS A 273 -13.58 -12.25 11.66
C LYS A 273 -12.30 -11.75 12.32
N TRP A 274 -12.11 -10.43 12.42
CA TRP A 274 -10.88 -9.87 12.98
C TRP A 274 -10.73 -10.24 14.47
N ARG A 275 -9.55 -10.74 14.85
CA ARG A 275 -9.15 -11.03 16.24
C ARG A 275 -7.75 -10.51 16.48
N ALA A 276 -7.49 -9.98 17.69
CA ALA A 276 -6.20 -9.39 18.03
C ALA A 276 -5.06 -10.42 18.12
N ASP A 277 -5.41 -11.64 18.51
CA ASP A 277 -4.49 -12.79 18.67
C ASP A 277 -4.31 -13.63 17.40
N ASP A 278 -5.05 -13.33 16.32
CA ASP A 278 -4.87 -14.00 15.04
C ASP A 278 -3.60 -13.46 14.33
N PRO A 279 -2.57 -14.32 14.09
CA PRO A 279 -1.36 -13.90 13.38
C PRO A 279 -1.63 -13.49 11.92
N GLU A 280 -2.74 -13.92 11.34
CA GLU A 280 -3.17 -13.56 9.99
C GLU A 280 -4.28 -12.50 9.97
N ARG A 281 -4.52 -11.77 11.08
CA ARG A 281 -5.57 -10.75 11.20
C ARG A 281 -5.55 -9.68 10.12
N TYR A 282 -4.38 -9.45 9.49
CA TYR A 282 -4.25 -8.52 8.37
C TYR A 282 -5.19 -8.85 7.19
N LYS A 283 -5.60 -10.12 7.04
CA LYS A 283 -6.57 -10.56 6.02
C LYS A 283 -7.95 -9.93 6.22
N TRP A 284 -8.28 -9.61 7.46
CA TRP A 284 -9.57 -9.06 7.88
C TRP A 284 -9.52 -7.55 8.14
N GLU A 285 -8.41 -6.92 7.79
CA GLU A 285 -8.22 -5.49 7.90
C GLU A 285 -8.45 -4.81 6.56
N ILE A 286 -9.14 -3.67 6.60
CA ILE A 286 -9.23 -2.83 5.43
C ILE A 286 -7.86 -2.25 5.09
N ALA A 287 -7.59 -2.10 3.81
CA ALA A 287 -6.46 -1.35 3.27
C ALA A 287 -6.94 -0.46 2.11
N THR A 288 -6.24 0.64 1.88
CA THR A 288 -6.54 1.53 0.77
C THR A 288 -5.51 1.38 -0.35
N MET A 289 -5.94 1.62 -1.57
CA MET A 289 -5.10 1.68 -2.77
C MET A 289 -4.88 3.14 -3.15
N GLY A 290 -3.64 3.48 -3.54
CA GLY A 290 -3.27 4.86 -3.82
C GLY A 290 -3.53 5.74 -2.59
N CYS A 291 -4.17 6.89 -2.78
CA CYS A 291 -4.40 7.81 -1.69
C CYS A 291 -5.62 7.49 -0.83
N ARG A 292 -6.72 6.91 -1.39
CA ARG A 292 -8.00 6.75 -0.69
C ARG A 292 -8.92 5.66 -1.24
N THR A 293 -8.58 4.99 -2.32
CA THR A 293 -9.45 3.99 -2.90
C THR A 293 -9.63 2.83 -1.95
N ARG A 294 -10.86 2.59 -1.53
CA ARG A 294 -11.24 1.57 -0.57
C ARG A 294 -11.98 0.45 -1.28
N VAL A 295 -11.43 -0.77 -1.22
CA VAL A 295 -12.12 -1.99 -1.69
C VAL A 295 -12.03 -3.00 -0.56
N PHE A 296 -13.16 -3.38 0.01
CA PHE A 296 -13.21 -4.24 1.19
C PHE A 296 -14.43 -5.17 1.15
N GLU A 297 -15.62 -4.62 0.92
CA GLU A 297 -16.85 -5.39 0.79
C GLU A 297 -16.85 -6.20 -0.50
N ASP A 298 -17.45 -7.40 -0.43
CA ASP A 298 -17.71 -8.23 -1.58
C ASP A 298 -19.16 -8.77 -1.52
N ARG A 299 -19.79 -8.82 -2.66
CA ARG A 299 -21.14 -9.37 -2.79
C ARG A 299 -21.12 -10.91 -2.87
N TRP A 300 -20.01 -11.50 -3.34
CA TRP A 300 -19.91 -12.91 -3.70
C TRP A 300 -18.80 -13.64 -2.94
N GLY A 301 -17.99 -12.95 -2.18
CA GLY A 301 -16.84 -13.47 -1.48
C GLY A 301 -16.64 -12.88 -0.09
N GLU A 302 -15.46 -13.09 0.44
CA GLU A 302 -15.11 -12.62 1.77
C GLU A 302 -14.84 -11.11 1.81
N LYS A 303 -15.20 -10.47 2.91
CA LYS A 303 -14.88 -9.08 3.19
C LYS A 303 -13.39 -8.94 3.51
N THR A 304 -12.59 -8.61 2.50
CA THR A 304 -11.13 -8.45 2.60
C THR A 304 -10.63 -7.43 1.58
N SER A 305 -9.46 -6.83 1.86
CA SER A 305 -8.73 -6.00 0.89
C SER A 305 -7.64 -6.76 0.13
N ILE A 306 -7.34 -8.01 0.52
CA ILE A 306 -6.24 -8.78 -0.06
C ILE A 306 -6.57 -9.16 -1.51
N ALA A 307 -5.62 -8.96 -2.43
CA ALA A 307 -5.73 -9.26 -3.85
C ALA A 307 -6.95 -8.60 -4.55
N ARG A 308 -7.43 -7.49 -4.00
CA ARG A 308 -8.52 -6.70 -4.60
C ARG A 308 -7.99 -5.67 -5.57
N GLY A 309 -8.84 -5.26 -6.52
CA GLY A 309 -8.53 -4.22 -7.47
C GLY A 309 -9.79 -3.56 -8.02
N ASN A 310 -9.61 -2.49 -8.78
CA ASN A 310 -10.67 -1.81 -9.51
C ASN A 310 -10.52 -2.12 -11.01
N LEU A 311 -11.63 -2.30 -11.70
CA LEU A 311 -11.64 -2.36 -13.17
C LEU A 311 -11.67 -0.97 -13.78
N SER A 312 -12.58 -0.12 -13.29
CA SER A 312 -12.75 1.26 -13.75
C SER A 312 -13.46 2.07 -12.68
N PHE A 313 -13.43 3.38 -12.80
CA PHE A 313 -14.29 4.26 -12.03
C PHE A 313 -14.59 5.55 -12.77
N SER A 314 -15.76 6.11 -12.51
CA SER A 314 -16.22 7.35 -13.08
C SER A 314 -16.65 8.33 -11.99
N THR A 315 -16.39 9.60 -12.24
CA THR A 315 -16.80 10.69 -11.34
C THR A 315 -18.03 11.38 -11.90
N ILE A 316 -19.03 11.59 -11.06
CA ILE A 316 -20.25 12.37 -11.39
C ILE A 316 -20.04 13.82 -10.96
N ASN A 317 -20.36 14.77 -11.85
CA ASN A 317 -20.30 16.20 -11.57
C ASN A 317 -21.57 16.68 -10.85
N ILE A 318 -21.66 16.40 -9.56
CA ILE A 318 -22.80 16.79 -8.71
C ILE A 318 -22.95 18.31 -8.59
N VAL A 319 -21.86 19.08 -8.72
CA VAL A 319 -21.87 20.54 -8.68
C VAL A 319 -22.65 21.09 -9.88
N LYS A 320 -22.39 20.56 -11.07
CA LYS A 320 -23.15 20.92 -12.27
C LYS A 320 -24.64 20.63 -12.10
N LEU A 321 -25.01 19.43 -11.62
CA LEU A 321 -26.40 19.07 -11.37
C LEU A 321 -27.07 20.04 -10.40
N ALA A 322 -26.37 20.44 -9.35
CA ALA A 322 -26.89 21.40 -8.38
C ALA A 322 -27.09 22.80 -9.01
N ILE A 323 -26.11 23.29 -9.79
CA ILE A 323 -26.19 24.60 -10.48
C ILE A 323 -27.39 24.64 -11.43
N GLU A 324 -27.61 23.58 -12.20
CA GLU A 324 -28.75 23.50 -13.14
C GLU A 324 -30.13 23.55 -12.44
N CYS A 325 -30.18 23.24 -11.14
CA CYS A 325 -31.42 23.33 -10.35
C CYS A 325 -31.60 24.68 -9.66
N MET A 326 -30.61 25.59 -9.70
CA MET A 326 -30.66 26.85 -8.95
C MET A 326 -31.83 27.79 -9.36
N GLY A 327 -32.30 27.72 -10.60
CA GLY A 327 -33.40 28.52 -11.09
C GLY A 327 -34.79 28.12 -10.53
N ILE A 328 -34.89 27.03 -9.78
CA ILE A 328 -36.14 26.57 -9.15
C ILE A 328 -36.28 27.28 -7.81
N GLU A 329 -37.28 28.15 -7.68
CA GLU A 329 -37.53 28.96 -6.47
C GLU A 329 -37.92 28.10 -5.26
N ASN A 330 -38.80 27.12 -5.44
CA ASN A 330 -39.25 26.25 -4.36
C ASN A 330 -38.13 25.28 -3.93
N LYS A 331 -37.75 25.35 -2.67
CA LYS A 331 -36.64 24.56 -2.12
C LYS A 331 -36.85 23.05 -2.27
N GLN A 332 -38.07 22.56 -1.98
CA GLN A 332 -38.35 21.12 -2.05
C GLN A 332 -38.31 20.63 -3.51
N GLN A 333 -38.96 21.35 -4.42
CA GLN A 333 -38.91 21.04 -5.86
C GLN A 333 -37.47 21.06 -6.41
N ARG A 334 -36.63 21.96 -5.90
CA ARG A 334 -35.19 22.01 -6.27
C ARG A 334 -34.44 20.76 -5.85
N ILE A 335 -34.71 20.31 -4.63
CA ILE A 335 -34.11 19.08 -4.07
C ILE A 335 -34.61 17.86 -4.86
N ASP A 336 -35.90 17.76 -5.11
CA ASP A 336 -36.48 16.64 -5.84
C ASP A 336 -35.94 16.57 -7.28
N MET A 337 -35.84 17.71 -7.95
CA MET A 337 -35.24 17.78 -9.29
C MET A 337 -33.76 17.41 -9.30
N PHE A 338 -32.99 17.84 -8.29
CA PHE A 338 -31.58 17.46 -8.16
C PHE A 338 -31.43 15.95 -8.05
N PHE A 339 -32.22 15.30 -7.19
CA PHE A 339 -32.14 13.84 -7.03
C PHE A 339 -32.63 13.09 -8.28
N ALA A 340 -33.69 13.56 -8.95
CA ALA A 340 -34.11 12.98 -10.21
C ALA A 340 -33.01 13.05 -11.31
N LYS A 341 -32.31 14.18 -11.41
CA LYS A 341 -31.18 14.30 -12.32
C LYS A 341 -30.02 13.40 -11.90
N LEU A 342 -29.73 13.30 -10.59
CA LEU A 342 -28.64 12.44 -10.08
C LEU A 342 -28.94 10.97 -10.37
N ASP A 343 -30.17 10.51 -10.16
CA ASP A 343 -30.59 9.13 -10.45
C ASP A 343 -30.40 8.80 -11.93
N ASN A 344 -30.81 9.70 -12.83
CA ASN A 344 -30.58 9.52 -14.27
C ASN A 344 -29.09 9.43 -14.63
N ILE A 345 -28.23 10.25 -14.02
CA ILE A 345 -26.78 10.20 -14.30
C ILE A 345 -26.15 8.95 -13.67
N LEU A 346 -26.66 8.48 -12.53
CA LEU A 346 -26.22 7.20 -11.94
C LEU A 346 -26.54 6.02 -12.85
N ASP A 347 -27.74 5.99 -13.47
CA ASP A 347 -28.12 4.95 -14.43
C ASP A 347 -27.21 4.96 -15.67
N ILE A 348 -26.89 6.14 -16.20
CA ILE A 348 -25.95 6.28 -17.32
C ILE A 348 -24.54 5.80 -16.91
N THR A 349 -24.10 6.15 -15.70
CA THR A 349 -22.81 5.72 -15.18
C THR A 349 -22.75 4.22 -14.95
N ALA A 350 -23.81 3.60 -14.46
CA ALA A 350 -23.91 2.16 -14.31
C ALA A 350 -23.76 1.44 -15.67
N LYS A 351 -24.47 1.88 -16.71
CA LYS A 351 -24.33 1.37 -18.08
C LYS A 351 -22.93 1.52 -18.64
N GLN A 352 -22.19 2.56 -18.23
CA GLN A 352 -20.81 2.77 -18.67
C GLN A 352 -19.82 1.82 -17.97
N LEU A 353 -20.13 1.41 -16.73
CA LEU A 353 -19.28 0.52 -15.92
C LEU A 353 -19.52 -0.97 -16.26
N ASP A 354 -20.70 -1.34 -16.79
CA ASP A 354 -21.02 -2.67 -17.27
C ASP A 354 -20.36 -2.95 -18.66
#